data_252a2a824e86e444fee45bba4c75ef3f
#
_entry.id   252a2a824e86e444fee45bba4c75ef3f
#
_cell.length_a   1.000
_cell.length_b   1.000
_cell.length_c   1.000
_cell.angle_alpha   90.00
_cell.angle_beta   90.00
_cell.angle_gamma   90.00
#
_symmetry.space_group_name_H-M   'P 1'
#
loop_
_entity.id
_entity.type
_entity.pdbx_description
1 polymer ?
#
loop_
_entity_poly.entity_id
_entity_poly.type
_entity_poly.pdbx_seq_one_letter_code
_entity_poly.pdbx_strand_id
1 'polypeptide(L)'
;VQSEIVFNKGIRLFALDRSHTSCVHRTEFCRSNCYNRKLYRIYPNMHQKDIRNEQFWDALDGNMFRRIMGRKKLYTGRFRFCTRGEAFSNFHDVEKVKNILVENPEILFWIPTRAWRDKDLRVYLQTEIQPLRNNRMMASIDPTNTEDEIRELKEDKWSTLFFGDDEDTKGRVLCPKTWAKWDGYCQVCGGGCFSRRRVDVHLKKH
;
A
#
# COMPACT_ATOMS: atom_id res chain seq x y z
N VAL A 1 4.23 -23.41 5.40
CA VAL A 1 3.22 -22.42 4.97
C VAL A 1 3.46 -22.11 3.50
N GLN A 2 2.44 -22.24 2.66
CA GLN A 2 2.53 -21.88 1.24
C GLN A 2 2.66 -20.38 1.11
N SER A 3 3.59 -19.89 0.25
CA SER A 3 3.77 -18.45 0.03
C SER A 3 2.56 -17.84 -0.66
N GLU A 4 1.97 -16.83 -0.02
CA GLU A 4 0.85 -16.05 -0.55
C GLU A 4 1.30 -14.74 -1.23
N ILE A 5 2.62 -14.51 -1.32
CA ILE A 5 3.19 -13.42 -2.13
C ILE A 5 3.00 -13.76 -3.61
N VAL A 6 2.24 -12.95 -4.32
CA VAL A 6 1.87 -13.18 -5.71
C VAL A 6 2.34 -12.07 -6.62
N PHE A 7 2.59 -12.44 -7.88
CA PHE A 7 2.83 -11.47 -8.93
C PHE A 7 1.49 -10.92 -9.43
N ASN A 8 1.24 -9.65 -9.15
CA ASN A 8 0.07 -8.95 -9.67
C ASN A 8 0.32 -8.54 -11.11
N LYS A 9 -0.33 -9.22 -12.06
CA LYS A 9 -0.16 -9.00 -13.51
C LYS A 9 -0.58 -7.58 -13.94
N GLY A 10 -1.57 -7.00 -13.28
CA GLY A 10 -2.09 -5.67 -13.62
C GLY A 10 -1.10 -4.53 -13.37
N ILE A 11 -0.30 -4.65 -12.32
CA ILE A 11 0.73 -3.66 -11.94
C ILE A 11 2.15 -4.16 -12.18
N ARG A 12 2.32 -5.42 -12.52
CA ARG A 12 3.59 -6.15 -12.70
C ARG A 12 4.56 -6.00 -11.52
N LEU A 13 4.04 -6.17 -10.33
CA LEU A 13 4.80 -6.19 -9.08
C LEU A 13 4.40 -7.42 -8.27
N PHE A 14 5.33 -7.91 -7.45
CA PHE A 14 4.97 -8.79 -6.36
C PHE A 14 4.25 -8.00 -5.27
N ALA A 15 3.22 -8.61 -4.73
CA ALA A 15 2.43 -8.03 -3.65
C ALA A 15 1.99 -9.11 -2.65
N LEU A 16 1.79 -8.70 -1.41
CA LEU A 16 1.08 -9.45 -0.40
C LEU A 16 -0.19 -8.67 -0.05
N ASP A 17 -1.34 -9.26 -0.33
CA ASP A 17 -2.63 -8.69 0.00
C ASP A 17 -3.13 -9.27 1.33
N ARG A 18 -3.92 -8.49 2.04
CA ARG A 18 -4.58 -8.90 3.29
C ARG A 18 -6.10 -8.85 3.12
N SER A 19 -6.82 -9.43 4.05
CA SER A 19 -8.27 -9.33 4.10
C SER A 19 -8.72 -7.88 4.32
N HIS A 20 -9.91 -7.53 3.84
CA HIS A 20 -10.51 -6.23 4.10
C HIS A 20 -10.79 -5.98 5.60
N THR A 21 -10.75 -7.01 6.44
CA THR A 21 -10.84 -6.89 7.91
C THR A 21 -9.63 -6.18 8.51
N SER A 22 -8.46 -6.24 7.85
CA SER A 22 -7.28 -5.48 8.26
C SER A 22 -7.43 -3.97 8.10
N CYS A 23 -8.40 -3.49 7.29
CA CYS A 23 -8.62 -2.06 7.05
C CYS A 23 -9.40 -1.40 8.21
N VAL A 24 -8.84 -1.40 9.41
CA VAL A 24 -9.50 -0.86 10.62
C VAL A 24 -9.64 0.66 10.58
N HIS A 25 -8.74 1.38 9.90
CA HIS A 25 -8.72 2.85 9.82
C HIS A 25 -9.41 3.42 8.56
N ARG A 26 -10.23 2.62 7.86
CA ARG A 26 -10.93 3.06 6.64
C ARG A 26 -11.98 4.12 6.92
N THR A 27 -12.11 5.09 5.99
CA THR A 27 -13.20 6.06 5.99
C THR A 27 -14.51 5.42 5.53
N GLU A 28 -15.64 6.09 5.74
CA GLU A 28 -16.92 5.66 5.17
C GLU A 28 -16.90 5.71 3.64
N PHE A 29 -16.25 6.73 3.06
CA PHE A 29 -16.02 6.79 1.61
C PHE A 29 -15.27 5.55 1.11
N CYS A 30 -14.16 5.18 1.76
CA CYS A 30 -13.40 3.99 1.41
C CYS A 30 -14.24 2.72 1.57
N ARG A 31 -15.06 2.61 2.62
CA ARG A 31 -15.95 1.47 2.85
C ARG A 31 -16.99 1.33 1.75
N SER A 32 -17.65 2.43 1.38
CA SER A 32 -18.73 2.46 0.38
C SER A 32 -18.22 2.23 -1.03
N ASN A 33 -17.01 2.71 -1.35
CA ASN A 33 -16.37 2.58 -2.65
C ASN A 33 -15.33 1.45 -2.73
N CYS A 34 -15.33 0.53 -1.78
CA CYS A 34 -14.33 -0.53 -1.72
C CYS A 34 -14.49 -1.53 -2.88
N TYR A 35 -13.56 -1.51 -3.82
CA TYR A 35 -13.58 -2.42 -4.95
C TYR A 35 -13.43 -3.90 -4.56
N ASN A 36 -12.83 -4.19 -3.40
CA ASN A 36 -12.71 -5.56 -2.91
C ASN A 36 -14.06 -6.21 -2.64
N ARG A 37 -15.03 -5.46 -2.11
CA ARG A 37 -16.39 -5.98 -1.90
C ARG A 37 -17.05 -6.43 -3.20
N LYS A 38 -16.82 -5.70 -4.31
CA LYS A 38 -17.26 -6.06 -5.65
C LYS A 38 -16.51 -7.30 -6.15
N LEU A 39 -15.19 -7.31 -6.01
CA LEU A 39 -14.34 -8.43 -6.45
C LEU A 39 -14.66 -9.73 -5.68
N TYR A 40 -14.92 -9.67 -4.40
CA TYR A 40 -15.27 -10.86 -3.60
C TYR A 40 -16.60 -11.49 -4.01
N ARG A 41 -17.57 -10.68 -4.50
CA ARG A 41 -18.81 -11.24 -5.08
C ARG A 41 -18.55 -11.94 -6.42
N ILE A 42 -17.67 -11.40 -7.25
CA ILE A 42 -17.35 -11.94 -8.58
C ILE A 42 -16.39 -13.13 -8.45
N TYR A 43 -15.45 -13.07 -7.51
CA TYR A 43 -14.39 -14.05 -7.30
C TYR A 43 -14.33 -14.52 -5.84
N PRO A 44 -15.21 -15.43 -5.41
CA PRO A 44 -15.24 -15.93 -4.01
C PRO A 44 -13.91 -16.52 -3.53
N ASN A 45 -13.18 -17.19 -4.41
CA ASN A 45 -11.86 -17.76 -4.11
C ASN A 45 -10.81 -16.70 -3.76
N MET A 46 -10.98 -15.45 -4.23
CA MET A 46 -10.11 -14.33 -3.86
C MET A 46 -10.31 -13.96 -2.38
N HIS A 47 -11.53 -13.95 -1.90
CA HIS A 47 -11.82 -13.71 -0.49
C HIS A 47 -11.20 -14.77 0.42
N GLN A 48 -11.38 -16.05 0.07
CA GLN A 48 -10.77 -17.15 0.80
C GLN A 48 -9.24 -17.07 0.81
N LYS A 49 -8.66 -16.66 -0.31
CA LYS A 49 -7.22 -16.41 -0.38
C LYS A 49 -6.79 -15.30 0.57
N ASP A 50 -7.49 -14.16 0.57
CA ASP A 50 -7.13 -13.03 1.42
C ASP A 50 -7.29 -13.37 2.92
N ILE A 51 -8.21 -14.29 3.29
CA ILE A 51 -8.30 -14.84 4.65
C ILE A 51 -7.05 -15.70 4.97
N ARG A 52 -6.63 -16.59 4.07
CA ARG A 52 -5.40 -17.38 4.29
C ARG A 52 -4.15 -16.50 4.37
N ASN A 53 -4.16 -15.36 3.69
CA ASN A 53 -3.07 -14.41 3.76
C ASN A 53 -2.88 -13.83 5.16
N GLU A 54 -3.92 -13.73 6.00
CA GLU A 54 -3.74 -13.29 7.39
C GLU A 54 -2.89 -14.30 8.18
N GLN A 55 -3.13 -15.62 8.02
CA GLN A 55 -2.30 -16.63 8.67
C GLN A 55 -0.84 -16.61 8.15
N PHE A 56 -0.68 -16.35 6.84
CA PHE A 56 0.65 -16.18 6.27
C PHE A 56 1.31 -14.89 6.78
N TRP A 57 0.55 -13.81 6.93
CA TRP A 57 1.02 -12.55 7.50
C TRP A 57 1.53 -12.73 8.91
N ASP A 58 0.80 -13.47 9.75
CA ASP A 58 1.20 -13.72 11.14
C ASP A 58 2.54 -14.45 11.23
N ALA A 59 2.77 -15.42 10.34
CA ALA A 59 4.00 -16.21 10.29
C ALA A 59 5.17 -15.53 9.56
N LEU A 60 4.91 -14.45 8.80
CA LEU A 60 5.91 -13.81 7.95
C LEU A 60 6.90 -12.99 8.78
N ASP A 61 8.19 -13.24 8.60
CA ASP A 61 9.31 -12.42 9.05
C ASP A 61 10.20 -11.99 7.87
N GLY A 62 11.22 -11.17 8.15
CA GLY A 62 12.11 -10.64 7.13
C GLY A 62 12.94 -11.71 6.43
N ASN A 63 13.42 -12.72 7.15
CA ASN A 63 14.19 -13.84 6.59
C ASN A 63 13.32 -14.72 5.69
N MET A 64 12.11 -15.02 6.13
CA MET A 64 11.13 -15.77 5.33
C MET A 64 10.79 -14.99 4.06
N PHE A 65 10.56 -13.68 4.18
CA PHE A 65 10.31 -12.79 3.05
C PHE A 65 11.46 -12.84 2.05
N ARG A 66 12.71 -12.68 2.52
CA ARG A 66 13.93 -12.73 1.67
C ARG A 66 14.03 -14.06 0.93
N ARG A 67 13.83 -15.19 1.62
CA ARG A 67 13.88 -16.53 1.00
C ARG A 67 12.81 -16.70 -0.08
N ILE A 68 11.61 -16.18 0.14
CA ILE A 68 10.52 -16.26 -0.84
C ILE A 68 10.85 -15.41 -2.05
N MET A 69 11.24 -14.14 -1.84
CA MET A 69 11.53 -13.21 -2.94
C MET A 69 12.74 -13.65 -3.76
N GLY A 70 13.77 -14.21 -3.14
CA GLY A 70 14.95 -14.75 -3.83
C GLY A 70 14.64 -15.91 -4.79
N ARG A 71 13.51 -16.59 -4.61
CA ARG A 71 13.05 -17.66 -5.51
C ARG A 71 12.14 -17.16 -6.65
N LYS A 72 11.79 -15.88 -6.68
CA LYS A 72 10.85 -15.33 -7.67
C LYS A 72 11.60 -14.87 -8.93
N LYS A 73 11.41 -15.56 -10.06
CA LYS A 73 12.07 -15.24 -11.34
C LYS A 73 11.81 -13.84 -11.89
N LEU A 74 10.67 -13.25 -11.54
CA LEU A 74 10.24 -11.92 -12.01
C LEU A 74 10.50 -10.81 -10.98
N TYR A 75 11.40 -11.06 -10.04
CA TYR A 75 11.71 -10.09 -9.00
C TYR A 75 12.46 -8.87 -9.58
N THR A 76 12.01 -7.68 -9.21
CA THR A 76 12.46 -6.41 -9.79
C THR A 76 13.05 -5.43 -8.77
N GLY A 77 13.30 -5.87 -7.54
CA GLY A 77 13.71 -4.99 -6.45
C GLY A 77 12.61 -4.05 -5.95
N ARG A 78 11.35 -4.26 -6.37
CA ARG A 78 10.19 -3.46 -5.95
C ARG A 78 9.07 -4.37 -5.46
N PHE A 79 8.46 -3.99 -4.36
CA PHE A 79 7.39 -4.73 -3.72
C PHE A 79 6.26 -3.80 -3.29
N ARG A 80 5.00 -4.24 -3.37
CA ARG A 80 3.86 -3.51 -2.85
C ARG A 80 3.23 -4.28 -1.70
N PHE A 81 3.15 -3.65 -0.52
CA PHE A 81 2.25 -4.11 0.53
C PHE A 81 0.83 -3.67 0.20
N CYS A 82 -0.07 -4.62 0.26
CA CYS A 82 -1.51 -4.44 0.19
C CYS A 82 -2.01 -3.69 -1.07
N THR A 83 -2.26 -4.45 -2.14
CA THR A 83 -3.19 -3.96 -3.18
C THR A 83 -4.62 -4.02 -2.66
N ARG A 84 -4.88 -4.95 -1.72
CA ARG A 84 -6.10 -5.13 -0.94
C ARG A 84 -5.73 -5.28 0.54
N GLY A 85 -6.60 -4.79 1.43
CA GLY A 85 -6.33 -4.77 2.85
C GLY A 85 -5.43 -3.61 3.28
N GLU A 86 -4.94 -3.66 4.50
CA GLU A 86 -4.08 -2.65 5.14
C GLU A 86 -2.82 -3.32 5.72
N ALA A 87 -1.67 -2.68 5.53
CA ALA A 87 -0.40 -3.18 6.05
C ALA A 87 -0.25 -2.94 7.56
N PHE A 88 -0.84 -1.87 8.08
CA PHE A 88 -0.70 -1.42 9.45
C PHE A 88 -2.06 -1.35 10.15
N SER A 89 -2.51 -2.46 10.73
CA SER A 89 -3.75 -2.48 11.51
C SER A 89 -3.52 -2.14 12.99
N ASN A 90 -2.29 -2.31 13.46
CA ASN A 90 -1.86 -2.10 14.84
C ASN A 90 -0.32 -1.96 14.93
N PHE A 91 0.22 -1.72 16.14
CA PHE A 91 1.65 -1.57 16.40
C PHE A 91 2.47 -2.83 16.06
N HIS A 92 1.92 -4.03 16.28
CA HIS A 92 2.59 -5.27 15.93
C HIS A 92 2.84 -5.39 14.41
N ASP A 93 1.87 -4.96 13.60
CA ASP A 93 2.03 -4.91 12.14
C ASP A 93 3.15 -3.92 11.73
N VAL A 94 3.28 -2.79 12.44
CA VAL A 94 4.36 -1.82 12.19
C VAL A 94 5.72 -2.45 12.44
N GLU A 95 5.91 -3.11 13.58
CA GLU A 95 7.17 -3.79 13.91
C GLU A 95 7.49 -4.90 12.90
N LYS A 96 6.50 -5.69 12.50
CA LYS A 96 6.67 -6.73 11.48
C LYS A 96 7.15 -6.15 10.16
N VAL A 97 6.49 -5.11 9.66
CA VAL A 97 6.87 -4.45 8.39
C VAL A 97 8.25 -3.82 8.52
N LYS A 98 8.54 -3.13 9.63
CA LYS A 98 9.87 -2.58 9.93
C LYS A 98 10.96 -3.64 9.80
N ASN A 99 10.79 -4.78 10.46
CA ASN A 99 11.77 -5.88 10.42
C ASN A 99 11.95 -6.40 8.98
N ILE A 100 10.86 -6.55 8.21
CA ILE A 100 10.95 -6.93 6.80
C ILE A 100 11.74 -5.90 5.98
N LEU A 101 11.52 -4.60 6.20
CA LEU A 101 12.24 -3.55 5.50
C LEU A 101 13.73 -3.53 5.86
N VAL A 102 14.04 -3.59 7.15
CA VAL A 102 15.43 -3.56 7.67
C VAL A 102 16.23 -4.76 7.17
N GLU A 103 15.63 -5.94 7.15
CA GLU A 103 16.28 -7.16 6.69
C GLU A 103 16.40 -7.27 5.17
N ASN A 104 15.69 -6.42 4.41
CA ASN A 104 15.69 -6.44 2.93
C ASN A 104 15.94 -5.04 2.34
N PRO A 105 17.12 -4.43 2.63
CA PRO A 105 17.39 -3.03 2.27
C PRO A 105 17.48 -2.78 0.76
N GLU A 106 17.69 -3.82 -0.04
CA GLU A 106 17.77 -3.76 -1.49
C GLU A 106 16.40 -3.66 -2.19
N ILE A 107 15.31 -3.92 -1.45
CA ILE A 107 13.95 -3.91 -1.97
C ILE A 107 13.28 -2.57 -1.65
N LEU A 108 12.68 -1.92 -2.65
CA LEU A 108 11.84 -0.75 -2.46
C LEU A 108 10.40 -1.18 -2.17
N PHE A 109 9.88 -0.79 -1.02
CA PHE A 109 8.54 -1.15 -0.56
C PHE A 109 7.57 0.02 -0.73
N TRP A 110 6.55 -0.13 -1.56
CA TRP A 110 5.44 0.81 -1.64
C TRP A 110 4.33 0.39 -0.68
N ILE A 111 3.97 1.29 0.23
CA ILE A 111 3.07 1.01 1.36
C ILE A 111 2.01 2.12 1.46
N PRO A 112 0.95 2.08 0.65
CA PRO A 112 -0.18 2.98 0.87
C PRO A 112 -0.94 2.56 2.13
N THR A 113 -1.24 3.51 3.02
CA THR A 113 -1.87 3.21 4.30
C THR A 113 -2.87 4.27 4.73
N ARG A 114 -3.89 3.87 5.48
CA ARG A 114 -4.82 4.75 6.21
C ARG A 114 -4.54 4.79 7.71
N ALA A 115 -3.55 4.04 8.19
CA ALA A 115 -3.18 3.99 9.60
C ALA A 115 -2.72 5.35 10.16
N TRP A 116 -2.35 6.30 9.32
CA TRP A 116 -2.06 7.68 9.71
C TRP A 116 -3.24 8.40 10.40
N ARG A 117 -4.47 7.88 10.28
CA ARG A 117 -5.68 8.42 10.91
C ARG A 117 -5.74 8.14 12.41
N ASP A 118 -5.08 7.12 12.86
CA ASP A 118 -4.83 6.85 14.28
C ASP A 118 -3.59 7.66 14.70
N LYS A 119 -3.76 8.56 15.67
CA LYS A 119 -2.69 9.51 16.06
C LYS A 119 -1.47 8.81 16.62
N ASP A 120 -1.67 7.81 17.47
CA ASP A 120 -0.57 7.09 18.12
C ASP A 120 0.18 6.24 17.09
N LEU A 121 -0.56 5.56 16.22
CA LEU A 121 0.01 4.77 15.15
C LEU A 121 0.74 5.65 14.11
N ARG A 122 0.21 6.87 13.84
CA ARG A 122 0.85 7.86 12.96
C ARG A 122 2.22 8.26 13.48
N VAL A 123 2.32 8.61 14.77
CA VAL A 123 3.60 8.95 15.40
C VAL A 123 4.58 7.77 15.31
N TYR A 124 4.09 6.58 15.56
CA TYR A 124 4.92 5.38 15.51
C TYR A 124 5.42 5.08 14.10
N LEU A 125 4.57 5.22 13.08
CA LEU A 125 4.96 5.09 11.66
C LEU A 125 5.99 6.14 11.25
N GLN A 126 5.89 7.37 11.76
CA GLN A 126 6.87 8.43 11.51
C GLN A 126 8.23 8.14 12.13
N THR A 127 8.23 7.51 13.30
CA THR A 127 9.48 7.16 14.02
C THR A 127 10.13 5.92 13.44
N GLU A 128 9.35 4.88 13.15
CA GLU A 128 9.89 3.55 12.88
C GLU A 128 9.99 3.21 11.39
N ILE A 129 9.06 3.71 10.55
CA ILE A 129 9.01 3.36 9.12
C ILE A 129 9.53 4.50 8.24
N GLN A 130 9.09 5.74 8.52
CA GLN A 130 9.40 6.88 7.65
C GLN A 130 10.92 7.12 7.45
N PRO A 131 11.81 6.89 8.43
CA PRO A 131 13.26 7.07 8.25
C PRO A 131 13.93 6.02 7.37
N LEU A 132 13.30 4.86 7.15
CA LEU A 132 13.89 3.76 6.39
C LEU A 132 14.03 4.14 4.91
N ARG A 133 15.24 4.00 4.35
CA ARG A 133 15.57 4.46 2.98
C ARG A 133 14.82 3.73 1.88
N ASN A 134 14.44 2.50 2.10
CA ASN A 134 13.75 1.63 1.16
C ASN A 134 12.22 1.65 1.33
N ASN A 135 11.69 2.45 2.25
CA ASN A 135 10.27 2.70 2.43
C ASN A 135 9.76 3.73 1.39
N ARG A 136 8.56 3.49 0.91
CA ARG A 136 7.73 4.40 0.12
C ARG A 136 6.31 4.38 0.68
N MET A 137 6.19 4.75 1.96
CA MET A 137 4.91 4.85 2.64
C MET A 137 4.18 6.11 2.18
N MET A 138 2.88 5.97 1.91
CA MET A 138 2.03 7.06 1.47
C MET A 138 0.73 7.08 2.27
N ALA A 139 0.35 8.25 2.74
CA ALA A 139 -0.95 8.45 3.38
C ALA A 139 -2.06 8.34 2.33
N SER A 140 -2.89 7.31 2.43
CA SER A 140 -4.08 7.19 1.58
C SER A 140 -5.15 8.16 2.07
N ILE A 141 -5.57 9.07 1.19
CA ILE A 141 -6.60 10.08 1.44
C ILE A 141 -7.71 9.96 0.40
N ASP A 142 -8.87 10.55 0.68
CA ASP A 142 -10.04 10.56 -0.18
C ASP A 142 -10.84 11.86 0.00
N PRO A 143 -11.95 12.11 -0.73
CA PRO A 143 -12.70 13.36 -0.66
C PRO A 143 -13.27 13.73 0.72
N THR A 144 -13.29 12.80 1.67
CA THR A 144 -13.77 13.08 3.04
C THR A 144 -12.70 13.66 3.96
N ASN A 145 -11.44 13.69 3.50
CA ASN A 145 -10.37 14.29 4.28
C ASN A 145 -10.40 15.81 4.18
N THR A 146 -10.26 16.47 5.34
CA THR A 146 -10.24 17.93 5.42
C THR A 146 -8.91 18.50 4.91
N GLU A 147 -8.93 19.78 4.53
CA GLU A 147 -7.70 20.47 4.13
C GLU A 147 -6.69 20.56 5.28
N ASP A 148 -7.18 20.67 6.52
CA ASP A 148 -6.33 20.67 7.70
C ASP A 148 -5.62 19.33 7.90
N GLU A 149 -6.33 18.21 7.79
CA GLU A 149 -5.71 16.86 7.83
C GLU A 149 -4.64 16.71 6.74
N ILE A 150 -4.91 17.20 5.54
CA ILE A 150 -3.96 17.13 4.42
C ILE A 150 -2.75 18.04 4.68
N ARG A 151 -2.96 19.21 5.25
CA ARG A 151 -1.87 20.14 5.64
C ARG A 151 -0.98 19.51 6.70
N GLU A 152 -1.55 18.97 7.77
CA GLU A 152 -0.80 18.24 8.81
C GLU A 152 0.05 17.11 8.25
N LEU A 153 -0.49 16.30 7.32
CA LEU A 153 0.27 15.25 6.66
C LEU A 153 1.48 15.81 5.90
N LYS A 154 1.34 16.96 5.25
CA LYS A 154 2.45 17.61 4.54
C LYS A 154 3.50 18.16 5.48
N GLU A 155 3.09 18.78 6.59
CA GLU A 155 3.99 19.25 7.66
C GLU A 155 4.78 18.08 8.25
N ASP A 156 4.14 16.95 8.46
CA ASP A 156 4.73 15.68 8.90
C ASP A 156 5.50 14.94 7.82
N LYS A 157 5.66 15.56 6.66
CA LYS A 157 6.48 15.04 5.57
C LYS A 157 5.94 13.76 4.92
N TRP A 158 4.66 13.50 4.95
CA TRP A 158 4.04 12.41 4.21
C TRP A 158 3.92 12.73 2.71
N SER A 159 4.08 11.69 1.87
CA SER A 159 3.50 11.68 0.54
C SER A 159 2.06 11.24 0.63
N THR A 160 1.19 11.76 -0.24
CA THR A 160 -0.22 11.40 -0.23
C THR A 160 -0.62 10.59 -1.46
N LEU A 161 -1.56 9.66 -1.26
CA LEU A 161 -2.19 8.88 -2.31
C LEU A 161 -3.70 9.15 -2.27
N PHE A 162 -4.15 10.06 -3.11
CA PHE A 162 -5.55 10.41 -3.19
C PHE A 162 -6.33 9.41 -4.04
N PHE A 163 -7.49 8.99 -3.57
CA PHE A 163 -8.42 8.12 -4.28
C PHE A 163 -9.77 8.80 -4.38
N GLY A 164 -10.16 9.17 -5.59
CA GLY A 164 -11.44 9.86 -5.84
C GLY A 164 -11.69 10.06 -7.33
N ASP A 165 -12.91 10.56 -7.63
CA ASP A 165 -13.31 10.98 -8.98
C ASP A 165 -13.08 12.47 -9.03
N ASP A 166 -12.02 13.02 -9.45
CA ASP A 166 -11.97 14.42 -9.32
C ASP A 166 -11.50 15.23 -10.45
N GLU A 167 -12.20 16.20 -10.69
CA GLU A 167 -11.85 17.41 -11.38
C GLU A 167 -10.71 18.18 -10.69
N ASP A 168 -10.54 17.97 -9.40
CA ASP A 168 -9.53 18.67 -8.60
C ASP A 168 -8.26 17.84 -8.37
N THR A 169 -7.35 17.94 -9.30
CA THR A 169 -6.03 17.28 -9.18
C THR A 169 -5.09 17.96 -8.18
N LYS A 170 -5.34 19.21 -7.81
CA LYS A 170 -4.55 20.03 -6.83
C LYS A 170 -3.03 19.86 -6.99
N GLY A 171 -2.54 19.79 -8.20
CA GLY A 171 -1.10 19.60 -8.48
C GLY A 171 -0.56 18.19 -8.20
N ARG A 172 -1.43 17.20 -7.96
CA ARG A 172 -1.03 15.80 -7.78
C ARG A 172 -0.62 15.17 -9.11
N VAL A 173 0.30 14.23 -9.05
CA VAL A 173 0.65 13.41 -10.21
C VAL A 173 -0.48 12.42 -10.48
N LEU A 174 -1.10 12.51 -11.65
CA LEU A 174 -2.14 11.58 -12.06
C LEU A 174 -1.53 10.20 -12.33
N CYS A 175 -2.09 9.16 -11.72
CA CYS A 175 -1.66 7.80 -11.98
C CYS A 175 -2.00 7.41 -13.43
N PRO A 176 -1.01 7.19 -14.33
CA PRO A 176 -1.29 6.88 -15.72
C PRO A 176 -2.17 5.63 -15.89
N LYS A 177 -2.03 4.67 -14.98
CA LYS A 177 -2.79 3.41 -15.01
C LYS A 177 -4.29 3.62 -14.81
N THR A 178 -4.68 4.57 -13.95
CA THR A 178 -6.09 4.81 -13.64
C THR A 178 -6.69 5.93 -14.48
N TRP A 179 -5.89 6.91 -14.92
CA TRP A 179 -6.36 8.06 -15.67
C TRP A 179 -6.28 7.88 -17.18
N ALA A 180 -5.17 7.38 -17.68
CA ALA A 180 -4.89 7.32 -19.13
C ALA A 180 -5.06 5.93 -19.73
N LYS A 181 -5.57 4.93 -18.99
CA LYS A 181 -5.63 3.52 -19.40
C LYS A 181 -4.29 3.00 -19.94
N TRP A 182 -3.21 3.55 -19.43
CA TRP A 182 -1.86 3.23 -19.86
C TRP A 182 -1.54 1.75 -19.68
N ASP A 183 -1.03 1.10 -20.71
CA ASP A 183 -0.67 -0.32 -20.70
C ASP A 183 0.65 -0.63 -20.00
N GLY A 184 1.40 0.40 -19.63
CA GLY A 184 2.63 0.26 -18.89
C GLY A 184 2.45 -0.27 -17.46
N TYR A 185 3.55 -0.42 -16.76
CA TYR A 185 3.59 -1.13 -15.47
C TYR A 185 4.12 -0.24 -14.37
N CYS A 186 3.64 -0.44 -13.15
CA CYS A 186 4.13 0.27 -11.97
C CYS A 186 5.66 0.10 -11.78
N GLN A 187 6.20 -1.00 -12.27
CA GLN A 187 7.62 -1.30 -12.26
C GLN A 187 8.49 -0.24 -12.99
N VAL A 188 8.00 0.30 -14.11
CA VAL A 188 8.71 1.29 -14.94
C VAL A 188 8.05 2.66 -14.93
N CYS A 189 6.94 2.80 -14.19
CA CYS A 189 6.20 4.04 -14.08
C CYS A 189 7.03 5.11 -13.36
N GLY A 190 7.12 6.30 -13.98
CA GLY A 190 7.73 7.50 -13.37
C GLY A 190 6.77 8.26 -12.44
N GLY A 191 5.56 7.75 -12.18
CA GLY A 191 4.48 8.45 -11.46
C GLY A 191 4.71 8.71 -9.98
N GLY A 192 5.84 8.30 -9.43
CA GLY A 192 6.29 8.74 -8.10
C GLY A 192 6.08 7.76 -6.95
N CYS A 193 5.25 6.71 -7.10
CA CYS A 193 5.01 5.73 -6.01
C CYS A 193 6.28 5.05 -5.50
N PHE A 194 7.32 4.96 -6.33
CA PHE A 194 8.65 4.46 -5.97
C PHE A 194 9.74 5.54 -5.98
N SER A 195 9.37 6.81 -6.14
CA SER A 195 10.31 7.93 -6.09
C SER A 195 10.90 8.11 -4.70
N ARG A 196 12.16 8.56 -4.64
CA ARG A 196 12.78 9.04 -3.39
C ARG A 196 12.29 10.44 -3.01
N ARG A 197 11.77 11.19 -3.98
CA ARG A 197 11.17 12.49 -3.73
C ARG A 197 9.75 12.30 -3.21
N ARG A 198 9.30 13.20 -2.36
CA ARG A 198 7.89 13.24 -1.96
C ARG A 198 7.05 13.58 -3.18
N VAL A 199 6.01 12.80 -3.38
CA VAL A 199 5.10 12.96 -4.51
C VAL A 199 3.70 12.68 -4.01
N ASP A 200 2.79 13.58 -4.31
CA ASP A 200 1.37 13.37 -4.15
C ASP A 200 0.80 12.76 -5.42
N VAL A 201 0.14 11.62 -5.29
CA VAL A 201 -0.40 10.85 -6.42
C VAL A 201 -1.91 10.80 -6.34
N HIS A 202 -2.56 10.91 -7.50
CA HIS A 202 -4.01 10.79 -7.63
C HIS A 202 -4.38 9.51 -8.40
N LEU A 203 -5.14 8.63 -7.74
CA LEU A 203 -5.79 7.47 -8.35
C LEU A 203 -7.25 7.81 -8.65
N LYS A 204 -7.67 7.62 -9.90
CA LYS A 204 -9.07 7.74 -10.26
C LYS A 204 -9.88 6.60 -9.66
N LYS A 205 -11.06 6.89 -9.17
CA LYS A 205 -12.05 5.91 -8.73
C LYS A 205 -12.50 5.03 -9.91
N HIS A 206 -12.74 3.76 -9.67
CA HIS A 206 -13.16 2.76 -10.66
C HIS A 206 -14.66 2.47 -10.57
#